data_b1b4350fb38519b898118eb843ed273d
#
_entry.id   b1b4350fb38519b898118eb843ed273d
#
_cell.length_a   1.000
_cell.length_b   1.000
_cell.length_c   1.000
_cell.angle_alpha   90.00
_cell.angle_beta   90.00
_cell.angle_gamma   90.00
#
_symmetry.space_group_name_H-M   'P 1'
#
loop_
_entity.id
_entity.type
_entity.pdbx_description
1 polymer ?
#
loop_
_entity_poly.entity_id
_entity_poly.type
_entity_poly.pdbx_seq_one_letter_code
_entity_poly.pdbx_strand_id
1 'polypeptide(L)'
;MAELSFAEKLLIARKQLDLYQYEMAGRLGVHPNSITNYERGEGKPHAAVVRMFDLLCESEGIRFDEYESASAAADKGDAMKIVLAEKVSPATLAVFAAEPGWKVLTHDQLPDGLPAALADADALVVRSAVQVDDALMEHAPKLRVVGRAGVGVDNIDANAATRRGIVVMNTPGANAVAVAELTLGLMIALARKMPAANTTMHAGKWEKKNLQGTELRGKTLGILGLGRIGLEVARRAKGFGLEIVGCDPFVSAAVARENGIKLVTLDELIAGSDYVTLHVGLTTQTAGVINAKSLAAMKKGVRIINCARGELVDDAALVEALKSGQVAGAALDVFVEEPAKNSPYAELDNVILTPHIAGSTAEAQEAVGVQIAMQVREYLKLGVVQNAVNLPSLSHEEYVVLAPYIDLAGRLGSFLAQTGKGGIEAIDLVYGGSLAEAKTDLVRNAAIEGLLQGSENVNRINAAAVAQERGIRVHEEKQETHRGGAASVLTVELHTGAGSSRASATVLHGEQPRLLEFDSIDIETPLEGNLLVCRNLDVPGVIGRIGTILGEHGVNIANFALGRQRSGVKPVKALAVVQVDAPVSGAVLDDLARIEALLEARPVSLPEAKF
;
A
#
# COMPACT_ATOMS: atom_id res chain seq x y z
N MET A 1 30.38 6.77 -6.20
CA MET A 1 29.26 5.91 -5.75
C MET A 1 29.19 6.07 -4.23
N ALA A 2 28.06 6.51 -3.70
CA ALA A 2 27.86 6.57 -2.26
C ALA A 2 27.66 5.13 -1.78
N GLU A 3 28.59 4.62 -0.97
CA GLU A 3 28.50 3.30 -0.37
C GLU A 3 27.46 3.34 0.74
N LEU A 4 26.52 2.38 0.74
CA LEU A 4 25.51 2.26 1.80
C LEU A 4 26.19 2.12 3.16
N SER A 5 25.69 2.88 4.15
CA SER A 5 26.12 2.73 5.54
C SER A 5 25.76 1.35 6.09
N PHE A 6 26.44 0.93 7.17
CA PHE A 6 26.09 -0.32 7.86
C PHE A 6 24.62 -0.33 8.34
N ALA A 7 24.10 0.82 8.77
CA ALA A 7 22.72 0.99 9.19
C ALA A 7 21.74 0.66 8.07
N GLU A 8 21.98 1.18 6.88
CA GLU A 8 21.16 0.94 5.69
C GLU A 8 21.26 -0.52 5.23
N LYS A 9 22.48 -1.08 5.15
CA LYS A 9 22.70 -2.49 4.80
C LYS A 9 21.99 -3.43 5.78
N LEU A 10 22.07 -3.15 7.09
CA LEU A 10 21.40 -3.94 8.13
C LEU A 10 19.88 -3.90 8.00
N LEU A 11 19.32 -2.72 7.77
CA LEU A 11 17.89 -2.54 7.58
C LEU A 11 17.37 -3.26 6.32
N ILE A 12 18.11 -3.15 5.20
CA ILE A 12 17.80 -3.83 3.94
C ILE A 12 17.82 -5.35 4.15
N ALA A 13 18.90 -5.88 4.70
CA ALA A 13 19.06 -7.31 4.93
C ALA A 13 17.97 -7.87 5.87
N ARG A 14 17.68 -7.18 6.96
CA ARG A 14 16.61 -7.59 7.88
C ARG A 14 15.24 -7.63 7.21
N LYS A 15 14.95 -6.66 6.37
CA LYS A 15 13.70 -6.62 5.60
C LYS A 15 13.63 -7.72 4.53
N GLN A 16 14.71 -7.97 3.81
CA GLN A 16 14.76 -9.05 2.81
C GLN A 16 14.55 -10.43 3.43
N LEU A 17 15.02 -10.62 4.67
CA LEU A 17 14.86 -11.86 5.42
C LEU A 17 13.54 -11.92 6.22
N ASP A 18 12.69 -10.89 6.14
CA ASP A 18 11.43 -10.74 6.92
C ASP A 18 11.62 -10.98 8.43
N LEU A 19 12.73 -10.48 8.98
CA LEU A 19 13.09 -10.66 10.38
C LEU A 19 12.67 -9.47 11.24
N TYR A 20 12.15 -9.74 12.42
CA TYR A 20 12.06 -8.72 13.46
C TYR A 20 13.45 -8.35 14.01
N GLN A 21 13.58 -7.17 14.63
CA GLN A 21 14.85 -6.72 15.20
C GLN A 21 15.43 -7.71 16.22
N TYR A 22 14.60 -8.37 17.01
CA TYR A 22 15.05 -9.39 17.98
C TYR A 22 15.55 -10.66 17.30
N GLU A 23 15.00 -11.04 16.16
CA GLU A 23 15.44 -12.21 15.38
C GLU A 23 16.77 -11.94 14.69
N MET A 24 16.92 -10.76 14.08
CA MET A 24 18.19 -10.31 13.54
C MET A 24 19.26 -10.21 14.64
N ALA A 25 18.90 -9.74 15.83
CA ALA A 25 19.77 -9.72 16.99
C ALA A 25 20.25 -11.12 17.38
N GLY A 26 19.35 -12.09 17.37
CA GLY A 26 19.67 -13.50 17.61
C GLY A 26 20.65 -14.06 16.57
N ARG A 27 20.46 -13.78 15.28
CA ARG A 27 21.36 -14.21 14.20
C ARG A 27 22.76 -13.56 14.28
N LEU A 28 22.82 -12.31 14.73
CA LEU A 28 24.07 -11.57 14.86
C LEU A 28 24.72 -11.68 16.26
N GLY A 29 24.11 -12.42 17.20
CA GLY A 29 24.62 -12.64 18.54
C GLY A 29 24.71 -11.37 19.39
N VAL A 30 23.79 -10.42 19.19
CA VAL A 30 23.74 -9.13 19.91
C VAL A 30 22.43 -8.95 20.65
N HIS A 31 22.36 -7.96 21.55
CA HIS A 31 21.11 -7.60 22.21
C HIS A 31 20.16 -6.89 21.23
N PRO A 32 18.82 -7.09 21.29
CA PRO A 32 17.86 -6.45 20.39
C PRO A 32 18.00 -4.92 20.29
N ASN A 33 18.25 -4.23 21.41
CA ASN A 33 18.49 -2.79 21.43
C ASN A 33 19.72 -2.36 20.60
N SER A 34 20.70 -3.27 20.42
CA SER A 34 21.85 -2.98 19.57
C SER A 34 21.47 -2.89 18.11
N ILE A 35 20.55 -3.76 17.63
CA ILE A 35 20.02 -3.70 16.26
C ILE A 35 19.27 -2.37 16.07
N THR A 36 18.39 -2.01 17.00
CA THR A 36 17.66 -0.74 16.96
C THR A 36 18.62 0.46 16.86
N ASN A 37 19.68 0.48 17.68
CA ASN A 37 20.68 1.55 17.66
C ASN A 37 21.49 1.57 16.36
N TYR A 38 21.87 0.39 15.84
CA TYR A 38 22.59 0.30 14.56
C TYR A 38 21.74 0.77 13.38
N GLU A 39 20.46 0.38 13.31
CA GLU A 39 19.53 0.83 12.28
C GLU A 39 19.24 2.34 12.32
N ARG A 40 19.36 2.95 13.50
CA ARG A 40 19.25 4.41 13.70
C ARG A 40 20.56 5.14 13.40
N GLY A 41 21.64 4.44 13.09
CA GLY A 41 22.98 5.03 13.00
C GLY A 41 23.56 5.46 14.33
N GLU A 42 22.96 5.06 15.45
CA GLU A 42 23.37 5.34 16.82
C GLU A 42 24.36 4.26 17.28
N GLY A 43 25.64 4.60 17.32
CA GLY A 43 26.72 3.69 17.70
C GLY A 43 27.35 2.94 16.51
N LYS A 44 28.64 2.61 16.69
CA LYS A 44 29.38 1.83 15.68
C LYS A 44 29.35 0.35 16.05
N PRO A 45 28.97 -0.55 15.12
CA PRO A 45 29.03 -1.97 15.39
C PRO A 45 30.48 -2.43 15.60
N HIS A 46 30.65 -3.38 16.51
CA HIS A 46 31.96 -4.02 16.72
C HIS A 46 32.34 -4.84 15.47
N ALA A 47 33.61 -4.92 15.12
CA ALA A 47 34.10 -5.62 13.93
C ALA A 47 33.59 -7.07 13.80
N ALA A 48 33.38 -7.77 14.93
CA ALA A 48 32.80 -9.11 14.95
C ALA A 48 31.34 -9.14 14.47
N VAL A 49 30.55 -8.11 14.78
CA VAL A 49 29.15 -7.97 14.36
C VAL A 49 29.07 -7.69 12.86
N VAL A 50 29.94 -6.81 12.35
CA VAL A 50 30.04 -6.52 10.90
C VAL A 50 30.38 -7.81 10.15
N ARG A 51 31.39 -8.55 10.61
CA ARG A 51 31.79 -9.81 9.97
C ARG A 51 30.69 -10.88 10.00
N MET A 52 29.94 -10.98 11.11
CA MET A 52 28.80 -11.90 11.22
C MET A 52 27.67 -11.49 10.26
N PHE A 53 27.44 -10.20 10.13
CA PHE A 53 26.46 -9.63 9.20
C PHE A 53 26.85 -9.91 7.73
N ASP A 54 28.12 -9.71 7.36
CA ASP A 54 28.61 -10.00 6.01
C ASP A 54 28.45 -11.50 5.66
N LEU A 55 28.79 -12.39 6.60
CA LEU A 55 28.60 -13.84 6.44
C LEU A 55 27.11 -14.21 6.31
N LEU A 56 26.21 -13.55 7.05
CA LEU A 56 24.78 -13.74 6.92
C LEU A 56 24.29 -13.31 5.53
N CYS A 57 24.71 -12.15 5.05
CA CYS A 57 24.35 -11.66 3.73
C CYS A 57 24.84 -12.58 2.61
N GLU A 58 26.09 -13.06 2.70
CA GLU A 58 26.65 -14.03 1.75
C GLU A 58 25.87 -15.36 1.75
N SER A 59 25.53 -15.90 2.93
CA SER A 59 24.80 -17.17 3.05
C SER A 59 23.37 -17.12 2.54
N GLU A 60 22.71 -15.96 2.67
CA GLU A 60 21.32 -15.73 2.26
C GLU A 60 21.22 -15.09 0.86
N GLY A 61 22.38 -14.86 0.19
CA GLY A 61 22.43 -14.30 -1.17
C GLY A 61 22.01 -12.84 -1.29
N ILE A 62 22.12 -12.07 -0.18
CA ILE A 62 21.72 -10.65 -0.14
C ILE A 62 22.75 -9.81 -0.88
N ARG A 63 22.31 -9.06 -1.88
CA ARG A 63 23.13 -8.13 -2.66
C ARG A 63 22.68 -6.68 -2.41
N PHE A 64 23.65 -5.77 -2.36
CA PHE A 64 23.40 -4.34 -2.12
C PHE A 64 23.65 -3.47 -3.36
N ASP A 65 24.20 -4.03 -4.43
CA ASP A 65 24.60 -3.32 -5.65
C ASP A 65 23.43 -2.57 -6.30
N GLU A 66 22.26 -3.17 -6.28
CA GLU A 66 21.01 -2.58 -6.81
C GLU A 66 20.57 -1.35 -6.00
N TYR A 67 20.74 -1.39 -4.69
CA TYR A 67 20.42 -0.28 -3.80
C TYR A 67 21.48 0.83 -3.88
N GLU A 68 22.75 0.49 -4.10
CA GLU A 68 23.83 1.46 -4.31
C GLU A 68 23.69 2.18 -5.66
N SER A 69 23.24 1.48 -6.71
CA SER A 69 22.94 2.07 -8.02
C SER A 69 21.70 2.97 -7.98
N ALA A 70 20.65 2.56 -7.27
CA ALA A 70 19.44 3.35 -7.07
C ALA A 70 19.72 4.62 -6.23
N SER A 71 20.58 4.52 -5.20
CA SER A 71 21.04 5.65 -4.40
C SER A 71 21.85 6.67 -5.24
N ALA A 72 22.71 6.20 -6.14
CA ALA A 72 23.50 7.07 -7.01
C ALA A 72 22.65 7.80 -8.09
N ALA A 73 21.54 7.21 -8.51
CA ALA A 73 20.57 7.85 -9.42
C ALA A 73 19.71 8.90 -8.68
N ALA A 74 19.43 8.69 -7.40
CA ALA A 74 18.66 9.60 -6.55
C ALA A 74 19.43 10.88 -6.15
N ASP A 75 20.75 10.88 -6.25
CA ASP A 75 21.62 12.05 -5.90
C ASP A 75 21.48 13.25 -6.86
N LYS A 76 20.61 13.13 -7.89
CA LYS A 76 20.19 14.23 -8.79
C LYS A 76 18.70 14.57 -8.67
N GLY A 77 18.01 14.01 -7.66
CA GLY A 77 16.58 14.23 -7.45
C GLY A 77 16.28 15.64 -6.93
N ASP A 78 15.18 16.21 -7.40
CA ASP A 78 14.61 17.47 -6.90
C ASP A 78 14.46 17.45 -5.38
N ALA A 79 14.73 18.59 -4.74
CA ALA A 79 14.59 18.76 -3.30
C ALA A 79 13.12 18.49 -2.90
N MET A 80 12.86 17.36 -2.22
CA MET A 80 11.52 16.98 -1.77
C MET A 80 11.08 17.82 -0.57
N LYS A 81 9.81 18.22 -0.53
CA LYS A 81 9.23 18.95 0.59
C LYS A 81 8.24 18.08 1.36
N ILE A 82 8.53 17.84 2.63
CA ILE A 82 7.73 17.04 3.54
C ILE A 82 7.08 17.95 4.57
N VAL A 83 5.77 17.85 4.76
CA VAL A 83 5.02 18.58 5.78
C VAL A 83 4.55 17.62 6.87
N LEU A 84 5.00 17.84 8.09
CA LEU A 84 4.56 17.13 9.29
C LEU A 84 3.53 18.02 10.00
N ALA A 85 2.24 17.77 9.75
CA ALA A 85 1.16 18.66 10.19
C ALA A 85 0.84 18.57 11.69
N GLU A 86 1.33 17.52 12.36
CA GLU A 86 1.14 17.30 13.80
C GLU A 86 2.47 16.93 14.46
N LYS A 87 2.51 17.04 15.80
CA LYS A 87 3.69 16.70 16.57
C LYS A 87 4.07 15.23 16.39
N VAL A 88 5.30 14.97 15.99
CA VAL A 88 5.90 13.64 15.84
C VAL A 88 7.10 13.46 16.77
N SER A 89 7.57 12.23 16.94
CA SER A 89 8.78 11.96 17.74
C SER A 89 10.04 12.48 17.03
N PRO A 90 11.11 12.79 17.76
CA PRO A 90 12.40 13.13 17.16
C PRO A 90 12.94 12.05 16.23
N ALA A 91 12.68 10.77 16.53
CA ALA A 91 13.08 9.65 15.69
C ALA A 91 12.35 9.67 14.32
N THR A 92 11.07 10.05 14.27
CA THR A 92 10.31 10.25 13.03
C THR A 92 10.94 11.34 12.16
N LEU A 93 11.28 12.49 12.79
CA LEU A 93 11.92 13.61 12.09
C LEU A 93 13.29 13.21 11.53
N ALA A 94 14.07 12.43 12.29
CA ALA A 94 15.40 11.99 11.90
C ALA A 94 15.40 11.16 10.59
N VAL A 95 14.33 10.37 10.32
CA VAL A 95 14.21 9.60 9.08
C VAL A 95 14.21 10.49 7.83
N PHE A 96 13.52 11.61 7.88
CA PHE A 96 13.48 12.57 6.76
C PHE A 96 14.69 13.49 6.73
N ALA A 97 15.18 13.90 7.90
CA ALA A 97 16.34 14.78 8.02
C ALA A 97 17.66 14.11 7.57
N ALA A 98 17.69 12.77 7.52
CA ALA A 98 18.82 12.01 6.98
C ALA A 98 18.93 12.10 5.45
N GLU A 99 17.88 12.55 4.72
CA GLU A 99 17.88 12.61 3.27
C GLU A 99 18.46 13.95 2.78
N PRO A 100 19.55 13.93 1.99
CA PRO A 100 20.16 15.14 1.48
C PRO A 100 19.21 15.94 0.59
N GLY A 101 19.14 17.25 0.81
CA GLY A 101 18.31 18.15 -0.01
C GLY A 101 16.80 18.14 0.31
N TRP A 102 16.34 17.30 1.23
CA TRP A 102 14.93 17.31 1.61
C TRP A 102 14.61 18.44 2.58
N LYS A 103 13.50 19.13 2.34
CA LYS A 103 12.99 20.19 3.21
C LYS A 103 11.85 19.65 4.07
N VAL A 104 12.05 19.57 5.37
CA VAL A 104 11.02 19.11 6.31
C VAL A 104 10.46 20.30 7.08
N LEU A 105 9.15 20.50 7.02
CA LEU A 105 8.42 21.49 7.80
C LEU A 105 7.64 20.79 8.91
N THR A 106 7.87 21.16 10.15
CA THR A 106 7.13 20.67 11.31
C THR A 106 5.92 21.57 11.61
N HIS A 107 4.95 21.06 12.35
CA HIS A 107 3.69 21.74 12.71
C HIS A 107 3.87 23.14 13.32
N ASP A 108 4.96 23.36 14.02
CA ASP A 108 5.34 24.64 14.63
C ASP A 108 6.07 25.60 13.65
N GLN A 109 6.36 25.15 12.45
CA GLN A 109 7.01 25.91 11.37
C GLN A 109 6.05 26.25 10.22
N LEU A 110 4.74 26.35 10.48
CA LEU A 110 3.71 26.65 9.49
C LEU A 110 3.12 28.06 9.70
N PRO A 111 3.87 29.13 9.41
CA PRO A 111 3.49 30.51 9.75
C PRO A 111 2.20 30.96 9.05
N ASP A 112 1.98 30.53 7.80
CA ASP A 112 0.80 30.86 6.98
C ASP A 112 -0.24 29.74 6.98
N GLY A 113 -0.14 28.79 7.90
CA GLY A 113 -1.03 27.65 8.04
C GLY A 113 -0.71 26.48 7.12
N LEU A 114 -1.42 25.37 7.33
CA LEU A 114 -1.21 24.13 6.62
C LEU A 114 -1.48 24.23 5.09
N PRO A 115 -2.56 24.89 4.61
CA PRO A 115 -2.79 25.02 3.17
C PRO A 115 -1.65 25.68 2.41
N ALA A 116 -1.08 26.76 2.94
CA ALA A 116 0.04 27.45 2.31
C ALA A 116 1.32 26.59 2.28
N ALA A 117 1.56 25.78 3.32
CA ALA A 117 2.69 24.87 3.38
C ALA A 117 2.59 23.73 2.36
N LEU A 118 1.37 23.35 1.97
CA LEU A 118 1.11 22.25 1.04
C LEU A 118 1.24 22.63 -0.45
N ALA A 119 1.28 23.91 -0.80
CA ALA A 119 1.26 24.37 -2.18
C ALA A 119 2.39 23.79 -3.07
N ASP A 120 3.51 23.45 -2.49
CA ASP A 120 4.66 22.84 -3.17
C ASP A 120 5.18 21.57 -2.46
N ALA A 121 4.37 20.96 -1.58
CA ALA A 121 4.74 19.78 -0.82
C ALA A 121 4.58 18.49 -1.64
N ASP A 122 5.55 17.58 -1.50
CA ASP A 122 5.52 16.23 -2.08
C ASP A 122 4.84 15.23 -1.16
N ALA A 123 4.96 15.42 0.16
CA ALA A 123 4.35 14.55 1.16
C ALA A 123 3.73 15.32 2.33
N LEU A 124 2.62 14.79 2.84
CA LEU A 124 1.97 15.21 4.06
C LEU A 124 1.95 14.04 5.05
N VAL A 125 2.42 14.28 6.28
CA VAL A 125 2.30 13.31 7.37
C VAL A 125 1.38 13.87 8.44
N VAL A 126 0.33 13.09 8.76
CA VAL A 126 -0.69 13.44 9.76
C VAL A 126 -0.84 12.36 10.82
N ARG A 127 -1.51 12.69 11.91
CA ARG A 127 -2.01 11.73 12.91
C ARG A 127 -3.54 11.73 12.87
N SER A 128 -4.22 12.11 13.93
CA SER A 128 -5.68 12.03 14.04
C SER A 128 -6.39 13.39 14.08
N ALA A 129 -5.68 14.48 14.35
CA ALA A 129 -6.31 15.79 14.56
C ALA A 129 -6.59 16.55 13.25
N VAL A 130 -5.71 16.39 12.25
CA VAL A 130 -5.88 17.06 10.96
C VAL A 130 -6.82 16.28 10.07
N GLN A 131 -7.87 16.94 9.58
CA GLN A 131 -8.75 16.41 8.54
C GLN A 131 -8.13 16.67 7.17
N VAL A 132 -7.91 15.60 6.41
CA VAL A 132 -7.34 15.65 5.05
C VAL A 132 -8.47 15.37 4.07
N ASP A 133 -9.29 16.37 3.84
CA ASP A 133 -10.42 16.35 2.93
C ASP A 133 -10.04 16.85 1.53
N ASP A 134 -11.01 16.82 0.61
CA ASP A 134 -10.82 17.28 -0.76
C ASP A 134 -10.42 18.77 -0.84
N ALA A 135 -10.99 19.61 0.05
CA ALA A 135 -10.69 21.03 0.11
C ALA A 135 -9.23 21.31 0.53
N LEU A 136 -8.69 20.56 1.50
CA LEU A 136 -7.28 20.69 1.88
C LEU A 136 -6.37 20.23 0.75
N MET A 137 -6.72 19.13 0.06
CA MET A 137 -5.93 18.58 -1.04
C MET A 137 -5.91 19.51 -2.28
N GLU A 138 -6.91 20.39 -2.47
CA GLU A 138 -6.89 21.42 -3.53
C GLU A 138 -5.71 22.38 -3.40
N HIS A 139 -5.26 22.64 -2.18
CA HIS A 139 -4.10 23.48 -1.91
C HIS A 139 -2.75 22.76 -2.10
N ALA A 140 -2.78 21.48 -2.49
CA ALA A 140 -1.60 20.61 -2.57
C ALA A 140 -1.38 20.00 -3.96
N PRO A 141 -1.20 20.79 -5.03
CA PRO A 141 -1.16 20.30 -6.42
C PRO A 141 0.02 19.37 -6.73
N LYS A 142 1.07 19.39 -5.91
CA LYS A 142 2.25 18.51 -6.05
C LYS A 142 2.26 17.33 -5.10
N LEU A 143 1.23 17.21 -4.26
CA LEU A 143 1.19 16.17 -3.24
C LEU A 143 1.10 14.78 -3.87
N ARG A 144 2.03 13.92 -3.53
CA ARG A 144 2.13 12.54 -4.03
C ARG A 144 1.70 11.51 -3.02
N VAL A 145 1.85 11.81 -1.72
CA VAL A 145 1.56 10.87 -0.65
C VAL A 145 1.08 11.57 0.62
N VAL A 146 0.05 10.98 1.23
CA VAL A 146 -0.39 11.27 2.60
C VAL A 146 -0.05 10.07 3.48
N GLY A 147 0.83 10.28 4.45
CA GLY A 147 1.19 9.28 5.45
C GLY A 147 0.42 9.50 6.75
N ARG A 148 -0.37 8.52 7.19
CA ARG A 148 -1.04 8.56 8.49
C ARG A 148 -0.26 7.76 9.52
N ALA A 149 0.31 8.45 10.53
CA ALA A 149 0.97 7.82 11.67
C ALA A 149 -0.07 7.18 12.60
N GLY A 150 -0.53 5.99 12.26
CA GLY A 150 -1.56 5.22 12.95
C GLY A 150 -2.28 4.24 12.04
N VAL A 151 -3.25 3.51 12.59
CA VAL A 151 -3.94 2.42 11.88
C VAL A 151 -5.17 2.90 11.11
N GLY A 152 -6.09 3.61 11.75
CA GLY A 152 -7.29 4.13 11.11
C GLY A 152 -6.94 5.31 10.19
N VAL A 153 -7.78 5.56 9.19
CA VAL A 153 -7.63 6.66 8.23
C VAL A 153 -8.92 7.48 8.09
N ASP A 154 -9.76 7.44 9.12
CA ASP A 154 -11.10 8.04 9.12
C ASP A 154 -11.05 9.57 8.91
N ASN A 155 -9.90 10.20 9.23
CA ASN A 155 -9.65 11.62 9.01
C ASN A 155 -9.08 11.95 7.62
N ILE A 156 -9.02 10.99 6.69
CA ILE A 156 -8.49 11.19 5.33
C ILE A 156 -9.54 10.75 4.32
N ASP A 157 -9.95 11.63 3.41
CA ASP A 157 -10.77 11.27 2.26
C ASP A 157 -9.94 10.50 1.24
N ALA A 158 -9.91 9.17 1.40
CA ALA A 158 -9.14 8.28 0.52
C ALA A 158 -9.67 8.30 -0.94
N ASN A 159 -10.97 8.59 -1.16
CA ASN A 159 -11.54 8.68 -2.49
C ASN A 159 -11.09 9.97 -3.19
N ALA A 160 -11.10 11.10 -2.49
CA ALA A 160 -10.57 12.35 -3.02
C ALA A 160 -9.06 12.24 -3.31
N ALA A 161 -8.29 11.62 -2.40
CA ALA A 161 -6.87 11.36 -2.61
C ALA A 161 -6.64 10.52 -3.88
N THR A 162 -7.45 9.47 -4.08
CA THR A 162 -7.37 8.61 -5.28
C THR A 162 -7.64 9.40 -6.55
N ARG A 163 -8.73 10.19 -6.61
CA ARG A 163 -9.02 11.03 -7.79
C ARG A 163 -7.88 11.99 -8.12
N ARG A 164 -7.21 12.51 -7.10
CA ARG A 164 -6.05 13.42 -7.25
C ARG A 164 -4.73 12.68 -7.49
N GLY A 165 -4.73 11.36 -7.52
CA GLY A 165 -3.52 10.55 -7.71
C GLY A 165 -2.56 10.56 -6.52
N ILE A 166 -3.06 10.76 -5.31
CA ILE A 166 -2.30 10.81 -4.07
C ILE A 166 -2.39 9.44 -3.38
N VAL A 167 -1.25 8.85 -3.02
CA VAL A 167 -1.19 7.62 -2.23
C VAL A 167 -1.53 7.94 -0.77
N VAL A 168 -2.39 7.14 -0.15
CA VAL A 168 -2.66 7.20 1.29
C VAL A 168 -2.06 5.97 1.96
N MET A 169 -1.11 6.17 2.86
CA MET A 169 -0.43 5.11 3.61
C MET A 169 -0.74 5.20 5.10
N ASN A 170 -0.81 4.05 5.76
CA ASN A 170 -0.96 3.97 7.21
C ASN A 170 0.09 3.02 7.83
N THR A 171 0.02 2.81 9.15
CA THR A 171 0.94 1.95 9.90
C THR A 171 0.20 0.84 10.62
N PRO A 172 -0.32 -0.18 9.91
CA PRO A 172 -1.08 -1.25 10.53
C PRO A 172 -0.22 -2.06 11.49
N GLY A 173 -0.69 -2.18 12.74
CA GLY A 173 -0.10 -3.02 13.78
C GLY A 173 1.01 -2.39 14.62
N ALA A 174 1.53 -1.23 14.29
CA ALA A 174 2.59 -0.59 15.08
C ALA A 174 2.16 -0.21 16.51
N ASN A 175 0.87 -0.01 16.75
CA ASN A 175 0.29 0.26 18.07
C ASN A 175 -0.45 -0.95 18.68
N ALA A 176 -0.36 -2.15 18.08
CA ALA A 176 -1.17 -3.30 18.48
C ALA A 176 -0.96 -3.70 19.95
N VAL A 177 0.28 -3.62 20.42
CA VAL A 177 0.64 -3.92 21.82
C VAL A 177 -0.04 -2.93 22.76
N ALA A 178 0.09 -1.63 22.51
CA ALA A 178 -0.50 -0.59 23.35
C ALA A 178 -2.02 -0.71 23.46
N VAL A 179 -2.70 -0.94 22.32
CA VAL A 179 -4.17 -1.15 22.31
C VAL A 179 -4.56 -2.41 23.07
N ALA A 180 -3.81 -3.51 22.91
CA ALA A 180 -4.08 -4.75 23.63
C ALA A 180 -3.89 -4.60 25.15
N GLU A 181 -2.89 -3.86 25.58
CA GLU A 181 -2.62 -3.58 26.99
C GLU A 181 -3.70 -2.70 27.62
N LEU A 182 -4.14 -1.63 26.92
CA LEU A 182 -5.27 -0.82 27.40
C LEU A 182 -6.55 -1.65 27.47
N THR A 183 -6.85 -2.47 26.45
CA THR A 183 -8.03 -3.35 26.44
C THR A 183 -8.07 -4.23 27.68
N LEU A 184 -6.97 -4.89 28.03
CA LEU A 184 -6.88 -5.73 29.21
C LEU A 184 -6.89 -4.92 30.50
N GLY A 185 -6.24 -3.77 30.52
CA GLY A 185 -6.30 -2.83 31.64
C GLY A 185 -7.72 -2.38 31.96
N LEU A 186 -8.48 -2.00 30.93
CA LEU A 186 -9.88 -1.61 31.03
C LEU A 186 -10.76 -2.80 31.49
N MET A 187 -10.52 -3.99 30.96
CA MET A 187 -11.22 -5.20 31.38
C MET A 187 -11.01 -5.50 32.86
N ILE A 188 -9.78 -5.40 33.37
CA ILE A 188 -9.45 -5.58 34.78
C ILE A 188 -10.09 -4.46 35.60
N ALA A 189 -9.95 -3.22 35.18
CA ALA A 189 -10.50 -2.05 35.88
C ALA A 189 -12.04 -2.16 36.03
N LEU A 190 -12.72 -2.64 34.98
CA LEU A 190 -14.16 -2.88 34.97
C LEU A 190 -14.53 -4.04 35.88
N ALA A 191 -13.82 -5.18 35.83
CA ALA A 191 -14.06 -6.35 36.67
C ALA A 191 -13.90 -6.07 38.17
N ARG A 192 -12.97 -5.16 38.50
CA ARG A 192 -12.59 -4.85 39.89
C ARG A 192 -13.11 -3.50 40.37
N LYS A 193 -13.96 -2.81 39.57
CA LYS A 193 -14.52 -1.47 39.86
C LYS A 193 -13.47 -0.45 40.30
N MET A 194 -12.28 -0.45 39.62
CA MET A 194 -11.13 0.33 40.05
C MET A 194 -11.36 1.85 40.01
N PRO A 195 -12.00 2.43 38.97
CA PRO A 195 -12.26 3.88 38.95
C PRO A 195 -13.14 4.32 40.13
N ALA A 196 -14.24 3.62 40.40
CA ALA A 196 -15.12 3.93 41.52
C ALA A 196 -14.39 3.80 42.87
N ALA A 197 -13.58 2.74 43.04
CA ALA A 197 -12.78 2.55 44.26
C ALA A 197 -11.79 3.71 44.47
N ASN A 198 -11.09 4.15 43.41
CA ASN A 198 -10.17 5.27 43.47
C ASN A 198 -10.89 6.57 43.80
N THR A 199 -12.02 6.85 43.14
CA THR A 199 -12.81 8.07 43.38
C THR A 199 -13.32 8.15 44.82
N THR A 200 -13.85 7.06 45.38
CA THR A 200 -14.34 7.05 46.75
C THR A 200 -13.22 7.25 47.77
N MET A 201 -12.04 6.69 47.54
CA MET A 201 -10.88 6.89 48.40
C MET A 201 -10.40 8.32 48.38
N HIS A 202 -10.31 8.96 47.20
CA HIS A 202 -9.98 10.38 47.10
C HIS A 202 -11.02 11.30 47.77
N ALA A 203 -12.29 10.89 47.78
CA ALA A 203 -13.33 11.59 48.53
C ALA A 203 -13.37 11.28 50.04
N GLY A 204 -12.38 10.54 50.59
CA GLY A 204 -12.29 10.17 51.99
C GLY A 204 -13.31 9.13 52.44
N LYS A 205 -13.94 8.41 51.51
CA LYS A 205 -14.96 7.40 51.79
C LYS A 205 -14.40 5.97 51.77
N TRP A 206 -14.83 5.14 52.75
CA TRP A 206 -14.43 3.75 52.84
C TRP A 206 -15.59 2.82 52.47
N GLU A 207 -15.80 2.60 51.16
CA GLU A 207 -16.99 1.89 50.65
C GLU A 207 -16.73 0.44 50.23
N LYS A 208 -15.91 -0.31 50.96
CA LYS A 208 -15.48 -1.67 50.65
C LYS A 208 -16.64 -2.62 50.30
N LYS A 209 -17.81 -2.50 50.96
CA LYS A 209 -18.95 -3.36 50.73
C LYS A 209 -19.56 -3.23 49.33
N ASN A 210 -19.51 -2.05 48.74
CA ASN A 210 -20.09 -1.72 47.42
C ASN A 210 -19.12 -2.00 46.26
N LEU A 211 -17.87 -2.31 46.58
CA LEU A 211 -16.78 -2.46 45.60
C LEU A 211 -16.39 -3.92 45.35
N GLN A 212 -17.31 -4.89 45.64
CA GLN A 212 -17.06 -6.28 45.31
C GLN A 212 -16.95 -6.44 43.78
N GLY A 213 -15.82 -6.99 43.31
CA GLY A 213 -15.53 -7.28 41.92
C GLY A 213 -15.68 -8.77 41.57
N THR A 214 -15.25 -9.11 40.36
CA THR A 214 -15.23 -10.51 39.85
C THR A 214 -13.81 -10.85 39.37
N GLU A 215 -13.47 -12.14 39.40
CA GLU A 215 -12.23 -12.66 38.79
C GLU A 215 -12.43 -12.91 37.30
N LEU A 216 -11.33 -12.81 36.53
CA LEU A 216 -11.29 -13.12 35.08
C LEU A 216 -11.13 -14.63 34.85
N ARG A 217 -10.45 -15.33 35.75
CA ARG A 217 -10.15 -16.76 35.64
C ARG A 217 -11.42 -17.59 35.41
N GLY A 218 -11.35 -18.47 34.41
CA GLY A 218 -12.46 -19.36 34.04
C GLY A 218 -13.64 -18.66 33.36
N LYS A 219 -13.48 -17.36 32.98
CA LYS A 219 -14.45 -16.62 32.15
C LYS A 219 -14.11 -16.77 30.67
N THR A 220 -15.11 -16.64 29.82
CA THR A 220 -14.97 -16.66 28.38
C THR A 220 -14.83 -15.23 27.86
N LEU A 221 -13.71 -14.96 27.15
CA LEU A 221 -13.49 -13.74 26.40
C LEU A 221 -13.81 -13.98 24.93
N GLY A 222 -14.83 -13.32 24.41
CA GLY A 222 -15.15 -13.26 22.98
C GLY A 222 -14.42 -12.11 22.32
N ILE A 223 -13.60 -12.42 21.33
CA ILE A 223 -12.83 -11.43 20.54
C ILE A 223 -13.45 -11.34 19.16
N LEU A 224 -14.05 -10.21 18.83
CA LEU A 224 -14.53 -9.92 17.49
C LEU A 224 -13.43 -9.21 16.69
N GLY A 225 -12.88 -9.91 15.70
CA GLY A 225 -11.70 -9.52 14.94
C GLY A 225 -10.40 -10.09 15.52
N LEU A 226 -9.76 -10.96 14.74
CA LEU A 226 -8.50 -11.64 15.09
C LEU A 226 -7.33 -11.12 14.26
N GLY A 227 -7.37 -9.84 13.88
CA GLY A 227 -6.24 -9.14 13.32
C GLY A 227 -5.09 -8.96 14.33
N ARG A 228 -4.13 -8.12 14.00
CA ARG A 228 -2.92 -7.89 14.83
C ARG A 228 -3.26 -7.56 16.30
N ILE A 229 -4.24 -6.68 16.54
CA ILE A 229 -4.67 -6.29 17.90
C ILE A 229 -5.37 -7.47 18.60
N GLY A 230 -6.35 -8.09 17.93
CA GLY A 230 -7.11 -9.20 18.53
C GLY A 230 -6.22 -10.39 18.94
N LEU A 231 -5.21 -10.72 18.13
CA LEU A 231 -4.22 -11.74 18.47
C LEU A 231 -3.35 -11.33 19.67
N GLU A 232 -2.92 -10.05 19.76
CA GLU A 232 -2.16 -9.55 20.91
C GLU A 232 -2.99 -9.56 22.20
N VAL A 233 -4.29 -9.25 22.11
CA VAL A 233 -5.23 -9.39 23.24
C VAL A 233 -5.36 -10.85 23.64
N ALA A 234 -5.62 -11.75 22.69
CA ALA A 234 -5.77 -13.18 22.97
C ALA A 234 -4.54 -13.75 23.66
N ARG A 235 -3.35 -13.43 23.15
CA ARG A 235 -2.07 -13.90 23.71
C ARG A 235 -1.89 -13.50 25.18
N ARG A 236 -2.20 -12.25 25.51
CA ARG A 236 -2.06 -11.73 26.88
C ARG A 236 -3.18 -12.21 27.80
N ALA A 237 -4.41 -12.29 27.30
CA ALA A 237 -5.61 -12.71 28.06
C ALA A 237 -5.50 -14.13 28.63
N LYS A 238 -4.78 -15.04 27.96
CA LYS A 238 -4.49 -16.38 28.45
C LYS A 238 -3.77 -16.37 29.80
N GLY A 239 -2.88 -15.41 30.02
CA GLY A 239 -2.17 -15.26 31.29
C GLY A 239 -3.10 -15.04 32.49
N PHE A 240 -4.33 -14.57 32.25
CA PHE A 240 -5.37 -14.42 33.29
C PHE A 240 -6.26 -15.63 33.44
N GLY A 241 -5.99 -16.74 32.74
CA GLY A 241 -6.79 -17.97 32.81
C GLY A 241 -8.17 -17.82 32.17
N LEU A 242 -8.32 -16.95 31.17
CA LEU A 242 -9.52 -16.80 30.33
C LEU A 242 -9.59 -17.90 29.27
N GLU A 243 -10.80 -18.36 28.98
CA GLU A 243 -11.09 -19.10 27.75
C GLU A 243 -11.30 -18.14 26.60
N ILE A 244 -10.57 -18.34 25.48
CA ILE A 244 -10.60 -17.41 24.36
C ILE A 244 -11.40 -18.01 23.21
N VAL A 245 -12.47 -17.32 22.83
CA VAL A 245 -13.21 -17.58 21.60
C VAL A 245 -13.07 -16.37 20.67
N GLY A 246 -13.03 -16.61 19.36
CA GLY A 246 -12.85 -15.53 18.39
C GLY A 246 -13.73 -15.72 17.17
N CYS A 247 -14.15 -14.60 16.58
CA CYS A 247 -14.87 -14.55 15.32
C CYS A 247 -14.15 -13.64 14.35
N ASP A 248 -13.66 -14.19 13.23
CA ASP A 248 -13.03 -13.47 12.14
C ASP A 248 -13.15 -14.29 10.85
N PRO A 249 -13.77 -13.76 9.78
CA PRO A 249 -13.96 -14.49 8.53
C PRO A 249 -12.66 -14.68 7.72
N PHE A 250 -11.58 -13.95 8.05
CA PHE A 250 -10.33 -13.94 7.30
C PHE A 250 -9.21 -14.74 7.96
N VAL A 251 -9.41 -15.22 9.18
CA VAL A 251 -8.40 -15.97 9.93
C VAL A 251 -8.63 -17.46 9.80
N SER A 252 -7.59 -18.20 9.39
CA SER A 252 -7.66 -19.65 9.26
C SER A 252 -7.76 -20.36 10.62
N ALA A 253 -8.37 -21.55 10.62
CA ALA A 253 -8.45 -22.38 11.80
C ALA A 253 -7.07 -22.81 12.34
N ALA A 254 -6.04 -22.86 11.49
CA ALA A 254 -4.67 -23.15 11.89
C ALA A 254 -4.09 -22.01 12.73
N VAL A 255 -4.14 -20.77 12.23
CA VAL A 255 -3.66 -19.57 12.93
C VAL A 255 -4.38 -19.38 14.26
N ALA A 256 -5.70 -19.55 14.29
CA ALA A 256 -6.45 -19.45 15.54
C ALA A 256 -6.01 -20.50 16.56
N ARG A 257 -5.81 -21.75 16.13
CA ARG A 257 -5.39 -22.85 17.00
C ARG A 257 -3.98 -22.64 17.56
N GLU A 258 -3.04 -22.20 16.75
CA GLU A 258 -1.67 -21.86 17.19
C GLU A 258 -1.69 -20.79 18.29
N ASN A 259 -2.59 -19.82 18.16
CA ASN A 259 -2.82 -18.80 19.16
C ASN A 259 -3.75 -19.26 20.29
N GLY A 260 -4.17 -20.55 20.31
CA GLY A 260 -5.06 -21.16 21.32
C GLY A 260 -6.40 -20.45 21.42
N ILE A 261 -6.94 -20.03 20.29
CA ILE A 261 -8.26 -19.41 20.15
C ILE A 261 -9.20 -20.43 19.52
N LYS A 262 -10.38 -20.60 20.09
CA LYS A 262 -11.45 -21.38 19.47
C LYS A 262 -12.23 -20.46 18.52
N LEU A 263 -12.16 -20.73 17.21
CA LEU A 263 -13.00 -20.03 16.24
C LEU A 263 -14.46 -20.45 16.40
N VAL A 264 -15.34 -19.45 16.39
CA VAL A 264 -16.78 -19.61 16.53
C VAL A 264 -17.49 -18.62 15.59
N THR A 265 -18.77 -18.85 15.32
CA THR A 265 -19.62 -17.88 14.62
C THR A 265 -19.87 -16.64 15.49
N LEU A 266 -20.34 -15.55 14.89
CA LEU A 266 -20.71 -14.35 15.63
C LEU A 266 -21.81 -14.63 16.67
N ASP A 267 -22.83 -15.41 16.32
CA ASP A 267 -23.93 -15.76 17.23
C ASP A 267 -23.42 -16.60 18.40
N GLU A 268 -22.52 -17.55 18.18
CA GLU A 268 -21.91 -18.35 19.26
C GLU A 268 -21.02 -17.48 20.16
N LEU A 269 -20.26 -16.53 19.59
CA LEU A 269 -19.47 -15.58 20.37
C LEU A 269 -20.36 -14.74 21.28
N ILE A 270 -21.42 -14.15 20.71
CA ILE A 270 -22.40 -13.31 21.41
C ILE A 270 -23.05 -14.08 22.56
N ALA A 271 -23.56 -15.29 22.29
CA ALA A 271 -24.26 -16.09 23.31
C ALA A 271 -23.33 -16.69 24.36
N GLY A 272 -22.07 -16.96 24.02
CA GLY A 272 -21.14 -17.73 24.85
C GLY A 272 -20.21 -16.92 25.74
N SER A 273 -20.07 -15.62 25.53
CA SER A 273 -19.01 -14.79 26.15
C SER A 273 -19.45 -14.14 27.47
N ASP A 274 -18.55 -14.09 28.44
CA ASP A 274 -18.69 -13.28 29.67
C ASP A 274 -18.13 -11.85 29.47
N TYR A 275 -17.16 -11.73 28.59
CA TYR A 275 -16.59 -10.48 28.12
C TYR A 275 -16.56 -10.48 26.59
N VAL A 276 -16.91 -9.38 25.97
CA VAL A 276 -16.81 -9.18 24.51
C VAL A 276 -15.91 -7.98 24.25
N THR A 277 -14.90 -8.15 23.41
CA THR A 277 -14.00 -7.07 22.99
C THR A 277 -13.96 -6.96 21.47
N LEU A 278 -13.96 -5.71 20.99
CA LEU A 278 -14.09 -5.38 19.56
C LEU A 278 -12.75 -4.94 19.00
N HIS A 279 -12.30 -5.62 17.92
CA HIS A 279 -11.04 -5.35 17.22
C HIS A 279 -11.21 -5.46 15.71
N VAL A 280 -12.39 -5.11 15.20
CA VAL A 280 -12.72 -5.05 13.76
C VAL A 280 -12.69 -3.60 13.28
N GLY A 281 -12.42 -3.41 11.98
CA GLY A 281 -12.60 -2.13 11.31
C GLY A 281 -14.08 -1.78 11.12
N LEU A 282 -14.37 -0.50 10.91
CA LEU A 282 -15.70 -0.04 10.57
C LEU A 282 -15.98 -0.32 9.08
N THR A 283 -17.05 -1.06 8.83
CA THR A 283 -17.57 -1.37 7.50
C THR A 283 -19.10 -1.37 7.55
N THR A 284 -19.76 -1.48 6.41
CA THR A 284 -21.22 -1.64 6.34
C THR A 284 -21.72 -2.89 7.06
N GLN A 285 -20.88 -3.95 7.16
CA GLN A 285 -21.23 -5.19 7.85
C GLN A 285 -20.96 -5.14 9.37
N THR A 286 -20.00 -4.32 9.81
CA THR A 286 -19.60 -4.24 11.22
C THR A 286 -20.24 -3.08 11.96
N ALA A 287 -20.75 -2.07 11.24
CA ALA A 287 -21.49 -0.97 11.85
C ALA A 287 -22.70 -1.49 12.65
N GLY A 288 -22.80 -1.06 13.90
CA GLY A 288 -23.86 -1.49 14.81
C GLY A 288 -23.89 -3.01 15.08
N VAL A 289 -22.75 -3.69 15.01
CA VAL A 289 -22.67 -5.14 15.31
C VAL A 289 -23.11 -5.43 16.75
N ILE A 290 -22.86 -4.50 17.67
CA ILE A 290 -23.43 -4.51 19.03
C ILE A 290 -24.67 -3.61 19.04
N ASN A 291 -25.83 -4.21 19.00
CA ASN A 291 -27.15 -3.56 18.94
C ASN A 291 -28.15 -4.26 19.87
N ALA A 292 -29.38 -3.79 19.89
CA ALA A 292 -30.41 -4.34 20.78
C ALA A 292 -30.61 -5.86 20.63
N LYS A 293 -30.53 -6.40 19.41
CA LYS A 293 -30.68 -7.82 19.13
C LYS A 293 -29.49 -8.62 19.67
N SER A 294 -28.26 -8.19 19.37
CA SER A 294 -27.06 -8.88 19.86
C SER A 294 -26.93 -8.79 21.39
N LEU A 295 -27.24 -7.62 21.98
CA LEU A 295 -27.23 -7.41 23.43
C LEU A 295 -28.24 -8.31 24.15
N ALA A 296 -29.45 -8.50 23.59
CA ALA A 296 -30.45 -9.40 24.15
C ALA A 296 -30.04 -10.88 24.08
N ALA A 297 -29.22 -11.27 23.09
CA ALA A 297 -28.74 -12.64 22.93
C ALA A 297 -27.50 -12.94 23.78
N MET A 298 -26.84 -11.95 24.38
CA MET A 298 -25.66 -12.10 25.23
C MET A 298 -26.05 -12.71 26.60
N LYS A 299 -25.05 -13.30 27.28
CA LYS A 299 -25.21 -13.70 28.69
C LYS A 299 -25.60 -12.50 29.53
N LYS A 300 -26.56 -12.70 30.45
CA LYS A 300 -26.89 -11.69 31.45
C LYS A 300 -25.66 -11.35 32.28
N GLY A 301 -25.34 -10.08 32.39
CA GLY A 301 -24.17 -9.62 33.11
C GLY A 301 -22.88 -9.64 32.32
N VAL A 302 -22.95 -9.76 31.00
CA VAL A 302 -21.80 -9.60 30.08
C VAL A 302 -21.14 -8.24 30.25
N ARG A 303 -19.85 -8.14 29.90
CA ARG A 303 -19.10 -6.88 29.87
C ARG A 303 -18.58 -6.64 28.48
N ILE A 304 -18.62 -5.39 28.03
CA ILE A 304 -18.24 -4.99 26.68
C ILE A 304 -17.05 -4.04 26.73
N ILE A 305 -16.04 -4.30 25.91
CA ILE A 305 -14.86 -3.44 25.76
C ILE A 305 -14.77 -3.01 24.29
N ASN A 306 -14.71 -1.71 24.05
CA ASN A 306 -14.53 -1.15 22.70
C ASN A 306 -13.36 -0.17 22.68
N CYS A 307 -12.25 -0.61 22.10
CA CYS A 307 -11.08 0.21 21.76
C CYS A 307 -10.85 0.24 20.22
N ALA A 308 -11.91 0.03 19.41
CA ALA A 308 -11.85 -0.03 17.96
C ALA A 308 -12.50 1.20 17.31
N ARG A 309 -13.84 1.21 17.16
CA ARG A 309 -14.60 2.35 16.62
C ARG A 309 -15.94 2.49 17.35
N GLY A 310 -16.36 3.74 17.57
CA GLY A 310 -17.63 4.02 18.27
C GLY A 310 -18.84 3.43 17.56
N GLU A 311 -18.91 3.56 16.25
CA GLU A 311 -20.01 3.14 15.38
C GLU A 311 -20.23 1.61 15.33
N LEU A 312 -19.35 0.81 15.92
CA LEU A 312 -19.56 -0.63 16.08
C LEU A 312 -20.67 -0.93 17.10
N VAL A 313 -21.02 0.04 17.95
CA VAL A 313 -21.98 -0.09 19.04
C VAL A 313 -23.13 0.88 18.82
N ASP A 314 -24.35 0.38 18.94
CA ASP A 314 -25.55 1.20 19.07
C ASP A 314 -25.61 1.77 20.50
N ASP A 315 -25.29 3.06 20.64
CA ASP A 315 -25.21 3.76 21.92
C ASP A 315 -26.53 3.67 22.71
N ALA A 316 -27.67 3.87 22.04
CA ALA A 316 -28.98 3.84 22.70
C ALA A 316 -29.29 2.43 23.25
N ALA A 317 -29.04 1.40 22.46
CA ALA A 317 -29.24 0.02 22.86
C ALA A 317 -28.29 -0.38 24.01
N LEU A 318 -27.03 0.06 24.00
CA LEU A 318 -26.08 -0.24 25.06
C LEU A 318 -26.46 0.48 26.37
N VAL A 319 -26.88 1.73 26.32
CA VAL A 319 -27.36 2.47 27.50
C VAL A 319 -28.55 1.76 28.16
N GLU A 320 -29.53 1.32 27.39
CA GLU A 320 -30.67 0.54 27.90
C GLU A 320 -30.22 -0.80 28.54
N ALA A 321 -29.30 -1.52 27.88
CA ALA A 321 -28.78 -2.80 28.40
C ALA A 321 -27.96 -2.62 29.69
N LEU A 322 -27.24 -1.50 29.83
CA LEU A 322 -26.51 -1.15 31.05
C LEU A 322 -27.45 -0.79 32.20
N LYS A 323 -28.52 -0.02 31.94
CA LYS A 323 -29.55 0.36 32.93
C LYS A 323 -30.35 -0.82 33.40
N SER A 324 -30.70 -1.76 32.52
CA SER A 324 -31.45 -2.97 32.86
C SER A 324 -30.60 -4.03 33.53
N GLY A 325 -29.28 -3.90 33.55
CA GLY A 325 -28.34 -4.91 34.06
C GLY A 325 -28.19 -6.15 33.16
N GLN A 326 -28.66 -6.10 31.92
CA GLN A 326 -28.34 -7.09 30.89
C GLN A 326 -26.82 -7.07 30.62
N VAL A 327 -26.24 -5.87 30.52
CA VAL A 327 -24.82 -5.61 30.48
C VAL A 327 -24.38 -5.13 31.86
N ALA A 328 -23.47 -5.84 32.51
CA ALA A 328 -22.97 -5.48 33.84
C ALA A 328 -22.06 -4.25 33.83
N GLY A 329 -21.46 -3.95 32.71
CA GLY A 329 -20.65 -2.77 32.52
C GLY A 329 -19.99 -2.72 31.15
N ALA A 330 -19.53 -1.53 30.76
CA ALA A 330 -18.79 -1.31 29.51
C ALA A 330 -17.52 -0.50 29.77
N ALA A 331 -16.52 -0.67 28.90
CA ALA A 331 -15.34 0.17 28.84
C ALA A 331 -15.14 0.64 27.39
N LEU A 332 -15.20 1.95 27.19
CA LEU A 332 -15.24 2.56 25.86
C LEU A 332 -14.11 3.58 25.76
N ASP A 333 -13.21 3.35 24.81
CA ASP A 333 -12.12 4.28 24.47
C ASP A 333 -12.44 5.12 23.23
N VAL A 334 -13.50 4.77 22.50
CA VAL A 334 -13.91 5.36 21.22
C VAL A 334 -15.40 5.67 21.20
N PHE A 335 -15.79 6.70 20.42
CA PHE A 335 -17.15 7.24 20.37
C PHE A 335 -17.56 7.55 18.94
N VAL A 336 -18.86 7.61 18.67
CA VAL A 336 -19.41 8.00 17.35
C VAL A 336 -19.03 9.45 17.01
N GLU A 337 -19.06 10.34 18.03
CA GLU A 337 -18.60 11.71 17.90
C GLU A 337 -17.38 11.93 18.80
N GLU A 338 -16.27 12.35 18.23
CA GLU A 338 -15.03 12.66 18.93
C GLU A 338 -14.59 14.10 18.64
N PRO A 339 -14.35 14.93 19.67
CA PRO A 339 -14.42 14.71 21.13
C PRO A 339 -15.85 14.48 21.65
N ALA A 340 -16.02 13.47 22.50
CA ALA A 340 -17.32 13.06 23.06
C ALA A 340 -17.80 14.04 24.17
N LYS A 341 -18.23 15.23 23.79
CA LYS A 341 -18.65 16.29 24.74
C LYS A 341 -19.94 15.98 25.50
N ASN A 342 -20.87 15.25 24.88
CA ASN A 342 -22.20 14.93 25.42
C ASN A 342 -22.41 13.41 25.39
N SER A 343 -21.49 12.67 25.95
CA SER A 343 -21.57 11.21 25.93
C SER A 343 -22.84 10.71 26.66
N PRO A 344 -23.65 9.83 26.03
CA PRO A 344 -24.84 9.25 26.66
C PRO A 344 -24.51 8.34 27.84
N TYR A 345 -23.23 8.03 28.04
CA TYR A 345 -22.71 7.18 29.10
C TYR A 345 -22.24 7.95 30.34
N ALA A 346 -22.20 9.28 30.29
CA ALA A 346 -21.54 10.12 31.31
C ALA A 346 -22.10 9.94 32.73
N GLU A 347 -23.39 9.61 32.85
CA GLU A 347 -24.08 9.43 34.14
C GLU A 347 -24.14 7.97 34.62
N LEU A 348 -23.50 7.03 33.89
CA LEU A 348 -23.56 5.61 34.20
C LEU A 348 -22.36 5.16 35.02
N ASP A 349 -22.57 4.75 36.27
CA ASP A 349 -21.51 4.32 37.20
C ASP A 349 -20.82 2.99 36.79
N ASN A 350 -21.45 2.22 35.91
CA ASN A 350 -20.95 0.94 35.42
C ASN A 350 -20.24 1.04 34.06
N VAL A 351 -19.83 2.25 33.65
CA VAL A 351 -19.08 2.49 32.43
C VAL A 351 -17.75 3.14 32.74
N ILE A 352 -16.67 2.71 32.07
CA ILE A 352 -15.37 3.35 32.06
C ILE A 352 -15.20 4.02 30.68
N LEU A 353 -14.89 5.32 30.68
CA LEU A 353 -14.67 6.13 29.48
C LEU A 353 -13.24 6.61 29.45
N THR A 354 -12.56 6.47 28.29
CA THR A 354 -11.24 7.02 28.05
C THR A 354 -11.22 7.77 26.71
N PRO A 355 -10.47 8.87 26.57
CA PRO A 355 -10.58 9.78 25.42
C PRO A 355 -9.70 9.33 24.24
N HIS A 356 -9.97 8.15 23.67
CA HIS A 356 -9.29 7.55 22.52
C HIS A 356 -7.76 7.48 22.70
N ILE A 357 -7.33 6.85 23.79
CA ILE A 357 -5.92 6.77 24.19
C ILE A 357 -5.28 5.41 24.01
N ALA A 358 -5.97 4.44 23.38
CA ALA A 358 -5.48 3.07 23.24
C ALA A 358 -4.10 2.98 22.55
N GLY A 359 -3.83 3.88 21.60
CA GLY A 359 -2.53 4.00 20.93
C GLY A 359 -1.60 5.07 21.53
N SER A 360 -1.95 5.70 22.66
CA SER A 360 -1.25 6.87 23.19
C SER A 360 -0.17 6.49 24.19
N THR A 361 0.77 5.61 23.81
CA THR A 361 2.01 5.34 24.57
C THR A 361 3.21 5.93 23.83
N ALA A 362 4.29 6.21 24.55
CA ALA A 362 5.51 6.77 23.97
C ALA A 362 6.07 5.83 22.87
N GLU A 363 6.10 4.54 23.17
CA GLU A 363 6.61 3.50 22.27
C GLU A 363 5.74 3.37 21.01
N ALA A 364 4.40 3.34 21.15
CA ALA A 364 3.49 3.24 20.00
C ALA A 364 3.56 4.50 19.13
N GLN A 365 3.63 5.70 19.75
CA GLN A 365 3.73 6.96 19.02
C GLN A 365 5.05 7.06 18.23
N GLU A 366 6.15 6.61 18.81
CA GLU A 366 7.43 6.53 18.11
C GLU A 366 7.37 5.50 16.97
N ALA A 367 6.87 4.30 17.25
CA ALA A 367 6.80 3.23 16.26
C ALA A 367 5.96 3.61 15.04
N VAL A 368 4.75 4.16 15.23
CA VAL A 368 3.89 4.59 14.11
C VAL A 368 4.54 5.74 13.33
N GLY A 369 5.20 6.67 14.04
CA GLY A 369 5.88 7.81 13.40
C GLY A 369 7.07 7.39 12.55
N VAL A 370 7.95 6.55 13.08
CA VAL A 370 9.12 6.05 12.35
C VAL A 370 8.70 5.18 11.16
N GLN A 371 7.73 4.28 11.36
CA GLN A 371 7.25 3.40 10.30
C GLN A 371 6.66 4.20 9.14
N ILE A 372 5.80 5.19 9.39
CA ILE A 372 5.22 5.99 8.31
C ILE A 372 6.27 6.83 7.60
N ALA A 373 7.24 7.37 8.34
CA ALA A 373 8.32 8.15 7.74
C ALA A 373 9.17 7.30 6.79
N MET A 374 9.49 6.07 7.18
CA MET A 374 10.19 5.12 6.31
C MET A 374 9.40 4.79 5.04
N GLN A 375 8.11 4.49 5.17
CA GLN A 375 7.25 4.17 4.02
C GLN A 375 7.15 5.36 3.04
N VAL A 376 6.91 6.55 3.55
CA VAL A 376 6.85 7.79 2.75
C VAL A 376 8.19 8.04 2.05
N ARG A 377 9.30 7.89 2.75
CA ARG A 377 10.65 8.02 2.20
C ARG A 377 10.89 7.04 1.05
N GLU A 378 10.60 5.75 1.27
CA GLU A 378 10.78 4.71 0.25
C GLU A 378 9.91 4.96 -0.99
N TYR A 379 8.68 5.43 -0.77
CA TYR A 379 7.81 5.79 -1.89
C TYR A 379 8.36 6.97 -2.69
N LEU A 380 8.79 8.03 -2.04
CA LEU A 380 9.32 9.22 -2.73
C LEU A 380 10.63 8.93 -3.50
N LYS A 381 11.49 8.07 -2.94
CA LYS A 381 12.78 7.70 -3.56
C LYS A 381 12.65 6.63 -4.64
N LEU A 382 11.89 5.57 -4.37
CA LEU A 382 11.90 4.33 -5.14
C LEU A 382 10.54 4.00 -5.76
N GLY A 383 9.49 4.76 -5.45
CA GLY A 383 8.12 4.46 -5.88
C GLY A 383 7.51 3.24 -5.17
N VAL A 384 8.15 2.72 -4.12
CA VAL A 384 7.68 1.53 -3.39
C VAL A 384 6.48 1.89 -2.52
N VAL A 385 5.32 1.30 -2.81
CA VAL A 385 4.08 1.52 -2.07
C VAL A 385 3.88 0.43 -1.03
N GLN A 386 3.89 0.82 0.25
CA GLN A 386 3.65 -0.09 1.38
C GLN A 386 2.44 0.36 2.19
N ASN A 387 1.59 -0.59 2.61
CA ASN A 387 0.41 -0.34 3.44
C ASN A 387 -0.48 0.81 2.90
N ALA A 388 -0.63 0.88 1.59
CA ALA A 388 -1.55 1.84 0.99
C ALA A 388 -3.01 1.45 1.29
N VAL A 389 -3.82 2.45 1.59
CA VAL A 389 -5.25 2.27 1.91
C VAL A 389 -6.10 2.37 0.64
N ASN A 390 -5.66 3.18 -0.31
CA ASN A 390 -6.37 3.46 -1.56
C ASN A 390 -5.74 2.79 -2.79
N LEU A 391 -4.84 1.86 -2.57
CA LEU A 391 -4.28 0.96 -3.59
C LEU A 391 -4.29 -0.48 -3.07
N PRO A 392 -4.37 -1.46 -3.95
CA PRO A 392 -4.19 -2.85 -3.57
C PRO A 392 -2.83 -3.06 -2.92
N SER A 393 -2.82 -3.67 -1.74
CA SER A 393 -1.60 -3.92 -1.00
C SER A 393 -0.81 -5.06 -1.63
N LEU A 394 0.42 -4.78 -2.05
CA LEU A 394 1.44 -5.77 -2.39
C LEU A 394 2.44 -5.90 -1.24
N SER A 395 2.88 -7.11 -0.95
CA SER A 395 4.07 -7.30 -0.12
C SER A 395 5.31 -6.81 -0.88
N HIS A 396 6.41 -6.60 -0.18
CA HIS A 396 7.67 -6.23 -0.85
C HIS A 396 8.10 -7.31 -1.87
N GLU A 397 7.98 -8.58 -1.53
CA GLU A 397 8.29 -9.71 -2.41
C GLU A 397 7.38 -9.72 -3.65
N GLU A 398 6.06 -9.56 -3.46
CA GLU A 398 5.11 -9.44 -4.58
C GLU A 398 5.45 -8.24 -5.48
N TYR A 399 5.86 -7.11 -4.89
CA TYR A 399 6.24 -5.92 -5.65
C TYR A 399 7.51 -6.14 -6.48
N VAL A 400 8.56 -6.73 -5.91
CA VAL A 400 9.80 -7.03 -6.63
C VAL A 400 9.55 -7.91 -7.86
N VAL A 401 8.71 -8.93 -7.71
CA VAL A 401 8.32 -9.82 -8.83
C VAL A 401 7.48 -9.10 -9.88
N LEU A 402 6.60 -8.17 -9.46
CA LEU A 402 5.67 -7.49 -10.36
C LEU A 402 6.23 -6.19 -10.95
N ALA A 403 7.24 -5.57 -10.35
CA ALA A 403 7.79 -4.29 -10.79
C ALA A 403 8.18 -4.26 -12.28
N PRO A 404 8.85 -5.29 -12.84
CA PRO A 404 9.15 -5.33 -14.27
C PRO A 404 7.90 -5.39 -15.15
N TYR A 405 6.83 -6.06 -14.69
CA TYR A 405 5.55 -6.14 -15.42
C TYR A 405 4.72 -4.88 -15.27
N ILE A 406 4.84 -4.16 -14.17
CA ILE A 406 4.24 -2.83 -13.99
C ILE A 406 4.88 -1.82 -14.97
N ASP A 407 6.21 -1.85 -15.11
CA ASP A 407 6.93 -1.03 -16.09
C ASP A 407 6.55 -1.43 -17.52
N LEU A 408 6.57 -2.74 -17.84
CA LEU A 408 6.14 -3.28 -19.12
C LEU A 408 4.74 -2.80 -19.51
N ALA A 409 3.79 -2.83 -18.57
CA ALA A 409 2.41 -2.43 -18.80
C ALA A 409 2.29 -0.95 -19.17
N GLY A 410 3.00 -0.07 -18.46
CA GLY A 410 3.07 1.35 -18.79
C GLY A 410 3.63 1.61 -20.19
N ARG A 411 4.72 0.90 -20.54
CA ARG A 411 5.32 0.97 -21.89
C ARG A 411 4.38 0.47 -22.97
N LEU A 412 3.73 -0.66 -22.75
CA LEU A 412 2.80 -1.26 -23.71
C LEU A 412 1.58 -0.36 -23.93
N GLY A 413 1.04 0.23 -22.85
CA GLY A 413 -0.01 1.24 -22.93
C GLY A 413 0.42 2.48 -23.73
N SER A 414 1.59 3.04 -23.43
CA SER A 414 2.16 4.18 -24.14
C SER A 414 2.44 3.87 -25.61
N PHE A 415 2.94 2.67 -25.92
CA PHE A 415 3.12 2.20 -27.30
C PHE A 415 1.80 2.18 -28.07
N LEU A 416 0.74 1.60 -27.48
CA LEU A 416 -0.59 1.55 -28.09
C LEU A 416 -1.23 2.93 -28.24
N ALA A 417 -1.04 3.84 -27.27
CA ALA A 417 -1.53 5.21 -27.36
C ALA A 417 -0.90 5.98 -28.52
N GLN A 418 0.41 5.80 -28.75
CA GLN A 418 1.15 6.50 -29.80
C GLN A 418 0.95 5.88 -31.19
N THR A 419 0.58 4.59 -31.27
CA THR A 419 0.30 3.90 -32.54
C THR A 419 -1.19 3.85 -32.88
N GLY A 420 -2.08 4.00 -31.92
CA GLY A 420 -3.54 4.00 -32.09
C GLY A 420 -4.09 5.28 -32.74
N LYS A 421 -5.37 5.24 -33.12
CA LYS A 421 -6.11 6.36 -33.72
C LYS A 421 -7.48 6.49 -33.07
N GLY A 422 -7.86 7.71 -32.74
CA GLY A 422 -9.20 8.01 -32.20
C GLY A 422 -9.28 7.96 -30.67
N GLY A 423 -10.47 8.27 -30.14
CA GLY A 423 -10.73 8.24 -28.70
C GLY A 423 -10.89 6.81 -28.17
N ILE A 424 -10.43 6.57 -26.98
CA ILE A 424 -10.48 5.25 -26.31
C ILE A 424 -11.90 4.97 -25.82
N GLU A 425 -12.46 3.82 -26.18
CA GLU A 425 -13.80 3.36 -25.76
C GLU A 425 -13.73 2.18 -24.79
N ALA A 426 -12.76 1.26 -25.01
CA ALA A 426 -12.54 0.14 -24.12
C ALA A 426 -11.07 -0.32 -24.15
N ILE A 427 -10.67 -1.00 -23.09
CA ILE A 427 -9.34 -1.57 -22.89
C ILE A 427 -9.54 -3.02 -22.39
N ASP A 428 -8.98 -3.99 -23.10
CA ASP A 428 -8.95 -5.37 -22.65
C ASP A 428 -7.50 -5.73 -22.27
N LEU A 429 -7.36 -6.33 -21.08
CA LEU A 429 -6.08 -6.79 -20.56
C LEU A 429 -6.14 -8.30 -20.35
N VAL A 430 -5.16 -9.01 -20.91
CA VAL A 430 -5.03 -10.46 -20.72
C VAL A 430 -3.69 -10.77 -20.07
N TYR A 431 -3.76 -11.43 -18.92
CA TYR A 431 -2.61 -11.85 -18.12
C TYR A 431 -2.36 -13.33 -18.34
N GLY A 432 -1.22 -13.69 -18.94
CA GLY A 432 -0.85 -15.05 -19.26
C GLY A 432 0.29 -15.59 -18.40
N GLY A 433 0.28 -16.90 -18.13
CA GLY A 433 1.30 -17.60 -17.34
C GLY A 433 1.30 -17.20 -15.86
N SER A 434 2.45 -17.08 -15.22
CA SER A 434 2.54 -16.76 -13.79
C SER A 434 1.92 -15.40 -13.42
N LEU A 435 1.80 -14.48 -14.37
CA LEU A 435 1.12 -13.21 -14.16
C LEU A 435 -0.39 -13.38 -13.91
N ALA A 436 -1.00 -14.48 -14.36
CA ALA A 436 -2.41 -14.77 -14.11
C ALA A 436 -2.72 -15.08 -12.63
N GLU A 437 -1.74 -15.59 -11.89
CA GLU A 437 -1.88 -15.90 -10.45
C GLU A 437 -1.61 -14.70 -9.55
N ALA A 438 -1.02 -13.63 -10.11
CA ALA A 438 -0.60 -12.45 -9.37
C ALA A 438 -1.74 -11.45 -9.11
N LYS A 439 -1.48 -10.47 -8.23
CA LYS A 439 -2.32 -9.29 -8.00
C LYS A 439 -2.04 -8.27 -9.11
N THR A 440 -2.87 -8.22 -10.13
CA THR A 440 -2.63 -7.48 -11.37
C THR A 440 -3.08 -6.02 -11.36
N ASP A 441 -3.66 -5.53 -10.27
CA ASP A 441 -4.22 -4.16 -10.20
C ASP A 441 -3.22 -3.05 -10.57
N LEU A 442 -1.98 -3.14 -10.09
CA LEU A 442 -0.95 -2.14 -10.43
C LEU A 442 -0.48 -2.29 -11.88
N VAL A 443 -0.48 -3.51 -12.43
CA VAL A 443 -0.17 -3.77 -13.84
C VAL A 443 -1.26 -3.16 -14.72
N ARG A 444 -2.55 -3.41 -14.38
CA ARG A 444 -3.70 -2.77 -15.04
C ARG A 444 -3.59 -1.24 -15.02
N ASN A 445 -3.39 -0.67 -13.83
CA ASN A 445 -3.33 0.78 -13.66
C ASN A 445 -2.16 1.40 -14.45
N ALA A 446 -1.01 0.74 -14.52
CA ALA A 446 0.12 1.19 -15.32
C ALA A 446 -0.17 1.14 -16.83
N ALA A 447 -0.86 0.11 -17.32
CA ALA A 447 -1.28 0.04 -18.72
C ALA A 447 -2.25 1.18 -19.07
N ILE A 448 -3.23 1.46 -18.19
CA ILE A 448 -4.19 2.56 -18.38
C ILE A 448 -3.47 3.92 -18.30
N GLU A 449 -2.54 4.13 -17.35
CA GLU A 449 -1.70 5.32 -17.28
C GLU A 449 -0.96 5.56 -18.61
N GLY A 450 -0.30 4.53 -19.15
CA GLY A 450 0.40 4.60 -20.44
C GLY A 450 -0.54 4.92 -21.60
N LEU A 451 -1.73 4.33 -21.66
CA LEU A 451 -2.76 4.60 -22.68
C LEU A 451 -3.32 6.02 -22.61
N LEU A 452 -3.43 6.57 -21.41
CA LEU A 452 -3.93 7.93 -21.17
C LEU A 452 -2.81 8.98 -21.11
N GLN A 453 -1.60 8.63 -21.54
CA GLN A 453 -0.43 9.51 -21.56
C GLN A 453 -0.73 10.78 -22.35
N GLY A 454 -0.40 11.93 -21.74
CA GLY A 454 -0.73 13.27 -22.31
C GLY A 454 -2.05 13.85 -21.77
N SER A 455 -2.79 13.11 -20.95
CA SER A 455 -3.90 13.65 -20.18
C SER A 455 -3.39 14.24 -18.87
N GLU A 456 -3.85 15.42 -18.49
CA GLU A 456 -3.48 16.04 -17.22
C GLU A 456 -3.91 15.17 -16.03
N ASN A 457 -3.03 15.02 -15.06
CA ASN A 457 -3.27 14.38 -13.75
C ASN A 457 -3.61 12.89 -13.75
N VAL A 458 -3.21 12.11 -14.76
CA VAL A 458 -3.35 10.65 -14.73
C VAL A 458 -2.05 9.99 -14.26
N ASN A 459 -2.15 9.12 -13.26
CA ASN A 459 -1.05 8.30 -12.76
C ASN A 459 -1.55 6.91 -12.31
N ARG A 460 -0.64 6.03 -11.88
CA ARG A 460 -0.96 4.64 -11.48
C ARG A 460 -2.01 4.51 -10.37
N ILE A 461 -2.25 5.58 -9.61
CA ILE A 461 -3.16 5.56 -8.46
C ILE A 461 -4.59 5.82 -8.94
N ASN A 462 -4.76 6.82 -9.80
CA ASN A 462 -6.07 7.25 -10.26
C ASN A 462 -6.46 6.72 -11.66
N ALA A 463 -5.57 6.04 -12.37
CA ALA A 463 -5.78 5.63 -13.76
C ALA A 463 -7.10 4.87 -13.97
N ALA A 464 -7.42 3.90 -13.11
CA ALA A 464 -8.66 3.14 -13.19
C ALA A 464 -9.90 4.02 -12.92
N ALA A 465 -9.83 4.92 -11.93
CA ALA A 465 -10.92 5.86 -11.63
C ALA A 465 -11.14 6.84 -12.78
N VAL A 466 -10.06 7.39 -13.35
CA VAL A 466 -10.13 8.31 -14.51
C VAL A 466 -10.69 7.59 -15.74
N ALA A 467 -10.31 6.34 -16.00
CA ALA A 467 -10.89 5.54 -17.08
C ALA A 467 -12.41 5.38 -16.90
N GLN A 468 -12.85 5.07 -15.68
CA GLN A 468 -14.26 4.95 -15.35
C GLN A 468 -15.02 6.29 -15.52
N GLU A 469 -14.49 7.39 -15.03
CA GLU A 469 -15.07 8.73 -15.18
C GLU A 469 -15.21 9.15 -16.65
N ARG A 470 -14.27 8.74 -17.50
CA ARG A 470 -14.31 8.98 -18.95
C ARG A 470 -15.19 8.00 -19.70
N GLY A 471 -15.85 7.06 -19.01
CA GLY A 471 -16.70 6.04 -19.63
C GLY A 471 -15.93 4.97 -20.40
N ILE A 472 -14.61 4.83 -20.18
CA ILE A 472 -13.77 3.81 -20.79
C ILE A 472 -14.02 2.48 -20.05
N ARG A 473 -14.47 1.47 -20.79
CA ARG A 473 -14.68 0.14 -20.22
C ARG A 473 -13.34 -0.60 -20.12
N VAL A 474 -13.04 -1.15 -18.96
CA VAL A 474 -11.83 -1.97 -18.75
C VAL A 474 -12.25 -3.40 -18.46
N HIS A 475 -11.74 -4.33 -19.23
CA HIS A 475 -11.97 -5.76 -19.06
C HIS A 475 -10.65 -6.47 -18.80
N GLU A 476 -10.66 -7.43 -17.85
CA GLU A 476 -9.49 -8.20 -17.46
C GLU A 476 -9.77 -9.69 -17.61
N GLU A 477 -8.84 -10.42 -18.23
CA GLU A 477 -8.89 -11.86 -18.39
C GLU A 477 -7.58 -12.50 -17.91
N LYS A 478 -7.67 -13.61 -17.18
CA LYS A 478 -6.54 -14.40 -16.68
C LYS A 478 -6.49 -15.75 -17.40
N GLN A 479 -5.33 -16.06 -17.99
CA GLN A 479 -5.12 -17.28 -18.76
C GLN A 479 -3.91 -18.05 -18.20
N GLU A 480 -4.14 -19.27 -17.68
CA GLU A 480 -3.06 -20.12 -17.15
C GLU A 480 -2.04 -20.51 -18.23
N THR A 481 -2.49 -20.64 -19.48
CA THR A 481 -1.63 -21.00 -20.62
C THR A 481 -1.69 -19.92 -21.69
N HIS A 482 -0.53 -19.57 -22.27
CA HIS A 482 -0.44 -18.63 -23.39
C HIS A 482 0.42 -19.23 -24.52
N ARG A 483 0.27 -18.69 -25.73
CA ARG A 483 1.09 -19.07 -26.89
C ARG A 483 2.47 -18.42 -26.77
N GLY A 484 3.53 -19.24 -26.85
CA GLY A 484 4.93 -18.78 -26.80
C GLY A 484 5.68 -19.30 -25.57
N GLY A 485 6.97 -19.45 -25.64
CA GLY A 485 7.82 -20.04 -24.58
C GLY A 485 8.15 -19.10 -23.42
N ALA A 486 7.54 -17.92 -23.32
CA ALA A 486 7.75 -16.97 -22.24
C ALA A 486 7.04 -17.42 -20.95
N ALA A 487 7.62 -17.14 -19.79
CA ALA A 487 7.03 -17.51 -18.49
C ALA A 487 5.73 -16.73 -18.18
N SER A 488 5.64 -15.49 -18.64
CA SER A 488 4.45 -14.63 -18.51
C SER A 488 4.33 -13.71 -19.71
N VAL A 489 3.09 -13.41 -20.11
CA VAL A 489 2.78 -12.48 -21.20
C VAL A 489 1.67 -11.54 -20.77
N LEU A 490 1.85 -10.26 -21.00
CA LEU A 490 0.81 -9.24 -20.91
C LEU A 490 0.33 -8.89 -22.31
N THR A 491 -0.98 -8.98 -22.54
CA THR A 491 -1.62 -8.50 -23.76
C THR A 491 -2.55 -7.35 -23.42
N VAL A 492 -2.48 -6.28 -24.20
CA VAL A 492 -3.39 -5.14 -24.11
C VAL A 492 -4.03 -4.93 -25.48
N GLU A 493 -5.36 -4.84 -25.49
CA GLU A 493 -6.13 -4.48 -26.68
C GLU A 493 -6.88 -3.17 -26.43
N LEU A 494 -6.63 -2.22 -27.31
CA LEU A 494 -7.22 -0.89 -27.30
C LEU A 494 -8.36 -0.83 -28.31
N HIS A 495 -9.58 -0.52 -27.87
CA HIS A 495 -10.74 -0.29 -28.73
C HIS A 495 -11.03 1.19 -28.87
N THR A 496 -11.16 1.65 -30.10
CA THR A 496 -11.46 3.05 -30.46
C THR A 496 -12.55 3.10 -31.52
N GLY A 497 -13.17 4.24 -31.75
CA GLY A 497 -14.12 4.43 -32.85
C GLY A 497 -13.52 4.19 -34.25
N ALA A 498 -12.18 4.13 -34.39
CA ALA A 498 -11.48 3.84 -35.65
C ALA A 498 -11.10 2.35 -35.82
N GLY A 499 -11.36 1.52 -34.81
CA GLY A 499 -11.02 0.09 -34.80
C GLY A 499 -10.26 -0.32 -33.54
N SER A 500 -9.78 -1.57 -33.50
CA SER A 500 -8.99 -2.09 -32.39
C SER A 500 -7.52 -2.25 -32.76
N SER A 501 -6.65 -2.15 -31.76
CA SER A 501 -5.21 -2.39 -31.86
C SER A 501 -4.76 -3.20 -30.66
N ARG A 502 -4.03 -4.30 -30.92
CA ARG A 502 -3.64 -5.27 -29.89
C ARG A 502 -2.14 -5.46 -29.88
N ALA A 503 -1.54 -5.46 -28.70
CA ALA A 503 -0.12 -5.76 -28.54
C ALA A 503 0.11 -6.71 -27.36
N SER A 504 1.05 -7.64 -27.54
CA SER A 504 1.48 -8.59 -26.51
C SER A 504 2.96 -8.40 -26.22
N ALA A 505 3.33 -8.44 -24.94
CA ALA A 505 4.68 -8.19 -24.49
C ALA A 505 5.06 -9.07 -23.29
N THR A 506 6.35 -9.23 -23.06
CA THR A 506 6.92 -9.98 -21.94
C THR A 506 8.15 -9.30 -21.36
N VAL A 507 8.60 -9.76 -20.21
CA VAL A 507 9.89 -9.41 -19.63
C VAL A 507 10.83 -10.61 -19.81
N LEU A 508 11.95 -10.42 -20.50
CA LEU A 508 13.00 -11.41 -20.63
C LEU A 508 14.12 -11.15 -19.61
N HIS A 509 14.69 -12.23 -19.09
CA HIS A 509 15.79 -12.20 -18.10
C HIS A 509 15.48 -11.36 -16.84
N GLY A 510 14.19 -11.21 -16.50
CA GLY A 510 13.75 -10.45 -15.33
C GLY A 510 13.66 -8.93 -15.53
N GLU A 511 14.25 -8.36 -16.59
CA GLU A 511 14.44 -6.90 -16.71
C GLU A 511 14.16 -6.34 -18.10
N GLN A 512 14.24 -7.14 -19.16
CA GLN A 512 14.18 -6.63 -20.53
C GLN A 512 12.75 -6.64 -21.09
N PRO A 513 12.09 -5.49 -21.28
CA PRO A 513 10.77 -5.42 -21.87
C PRO A 513 10.84 -5.73 -23.38
N ARG A 514 10.02 -6.70 -23.82
CA ARG A 514 9.98 -7.15 -25.21
C ARG A 514 8.56 -7.16 -25.76
N LEU A 515 8.36 -6.52 -26.89
CA LEU A 515 7.16 -6.67 -27.70
C LEU A 515 7.23 -8.02 -28.42
N LEU A 516 6.18 -8.83 -28.34
CA LEU A 516 6.10 -10.17 -28.96
C LEU A 516 5.12 -10.23 -30.13
N GLU A 517 4.08 -9.42 -30.09
CA GLU A 517 3.03 -9.37 -31.13
C GLU A 517 2.46 -7.95 -31.22
N PHE A 518 2.18 -7.49 -32.43
CA PHE A 518 1.40 -6.28 -32.68
C PHE A 518 0.43 -6.51 -33.84
N ASP A 519 -0.88 -6.28 -33.58
CA ASP A 519 -1.99 -6.47 -34.53
C ASP A 519 -1.92 -7.81 -35.28
N SER A 520 -1.76 -8.90 -34.52
CA SER A 520 -1.68 -10.28 -35.01
C SER A 520 -0.45 -10.58 -35.88
N ILE A 521 0.58 -9.75 -35.79
CA ILE A 521 1.88 -9.99 -36.43
C ILE A 521 2.90 -10.28 -35.34
N ASP A 522 3.46 -11.51 -35.38
CA ASP A 522 4.53 -11.89 -34.45
C ASP A 522 5.79 -11.05 -34.75
N ILE A 523 6.35 -10.46 -33.71
CA ILE A 523 7.56 -9.66 -33.78
C ILE A 523 8.24 -9.62 -32.43
N GLU A 524 9.55 -9.87 -32.39
CA GLU A 524 10.32 -9.74 -31.16
C GLU A 524 11.26 -8.54 -31.26
N THR A 525 11.05 -7.55 -30.37
CA THR A 525 11.85 -6.32 -30.36
C THR A 525 11.88 -5.70 -28.98
N PRO A 526 12.93 -4.93 -28.62
CA PRO A 526 12.93 -4.09 -27.41
C PRO A 526 11.72 -3.16 -27.38
N LEU A 527 11.12 -3.00 -26.20
CA LEU A 527 10.00 -2.06 -25.99
C LEU A 527 10.50 -0.87 -25.13
N GLU A 528 11.48 -0.14 -25.68
CA GLU A 528 12.15 0.97 -24.99
C GLU A 528 12.78 1.95 -25.96
N GLY A 529 13.09 3.15 -25.50
CA GLY A 529 13.76 4.20 -26.30
C GLY A 529 12.92 4.72 -27.44
N ASN A 530 13.56 5.13 -28.52
CA ASN A 530 12.90 5.66 -29.70
C ASN A 530 12.66 4.54 -30.72
N LEU A 531 11.40 4.32 -31.07
CA LEU A 531 10.98 3.31 -32.03
C LEU A 531 10.32 3.98 -33.24
N LEU A 532 10.61 3.44 -34.43
CA LEU A 532 9.87 3.75 -35.64
C LEU A 532 9.07 2.52 -36.04
N VAL A 533 7.75 2.59 -35.96
CA VAL A 533 6.82 1.52 -36.29
C VAL A 533 6.33 1.72 -37.72
N CYS A 534 6.70 0.80 -38.62
CA CYS A 534 6.38 0.86 -40.06
C CYS A 534 5.45 -0.29 -40.46
N ARG A 535 4.29 0.03 -40.99
CA ARG A 535 3.43 -0.94 -41.67
C ARG A 535 3.68 -0.86 -43.17
N ASN A 536 4.04 -1.95 -43.81
CA ASN A 536 4.39 -1.98 -45.22
C ASN A 536 3.86 -3.22 -45.93
N LEU A 537 3.86 -3.18 -47.25
CA LEU A 537 3.71 -4.39 -48.08
C LEU A 537 5.03 -5.16 -48.08
N ASP A 538 4.95 -6.50 -47.94
CA ASP A 538 6.14 -7.36 -47.96
C ASP A 538 6.63 -7.55 -49.40
N VAL A 539 7.38 -6.55 -49.86
CA VAL A 539 8.01 -6.53 -51.19
C VAL A 539 9.50 -6.24 -51.08
N PRO A 540 10.34 -6.74 -52.02
CA PRO A 540 11.76 -6.51 -51.99
C PRO A 540 12.12 -5.00 -52.03
N GLY A 541 13.14 -4.63 -51.25
CA GLY A 541 13.73 -3.27 -51.28
C GLY A 541 13.15 -2.30 -50.24
N VAL A 542 12.00 -2.59 -49.59
CA VAL A 542 11.39 -1.66 -48.62
C VAL A 542 12.30 -1.44 -47.40
N ILE A 543 12.86 -2.49 -46.81
CA ILE A 543 13.78 -2.41 -45.67
C ILE A 543 15.02 -1.58 -46.04
N GLY A 544 15.60 -1.84 -47.22
CA GLY A 544 16.76 -1.08 -47.70
C GLY A 544 16.48 0.42 -47.84
N ARG A 545 15.30 0.79 -48.35
CA ARG A 545 14.89 2.20 -48.48
C ARG A 545 14.68 2.88 -47.12
N ILE A 546 14.03 2.18 -46.18
CA ILE A 546 13.88 2.68 -44.80
C ILE A 546 15.24 2.92 -44.17
N GLY A 547 16.18 1.95 -44.26
CA GLY A 547 17.52 2.10 -43.73
C GLY A 547 18.34 3.21 -44.42
N THR A 548 18.21 3.37 -45.76
CA THR A 548 18.89 4.44 -46.50
C THR A 548 18.40 5.81 -46.06
N ILE A 549 17.09 6.03 -45.97
CA ILE A 549 16.52 7.32 -45.53
C ILE A 549 16.95 7.65 -44.10
N LEU A 550 16.90 6.68 -43.15
CA LEU A 550 17.40 6.91 -41.81
C LEU A 550 18.88 7.31 -41.79
N GLY A 551 19.71 6.60 -42.57
CA GLY A 551 21.15 6.91 -42.70
C GLY A 551 21.43 8.27 -43.31
N GLU A 552 20.70 8.71 -44.38
CA GLU A 552 20.81 10.00 -45.02
C GLU A 552 20.46 11.15 -44.05
N HIS A 553 19.57 10.91 -43.11
CA HIS A 553 19.23 11.85 -42.04
C HIS A 553 20.12 11.74 -40.79
N GLY A 554 21.15 10.89 -40.81
CA GLY A 554 22.07 10.70 -39.69
C GLY A 554 21.46 9.96 -38.49
N VAL A 555 20.37 9.24 -38.69
CA VAL A 555 19.71 8.44 -37.66
C VAL A 555 20.28 7.02 -37.66
N ASN A 556 20.94 6.63 -36.57
CA ASN A 556 21.49 5.30 -36.43
C ASN A 556 20.44 4.30 -35.98
N ILE A 557 20.53 3.06 -36.51
CA ILE A 557 19.63 1.96 -36.22
C ILE A 557 20.29 1.07 -35.17
N ALA A 558 19.68 0.97 -33.97
CA ALA A 558 20.14 0.11 -32.89
C ALA A 558 19.59 -1.30 -33.04
N ASN A 559 18.31 -1.44 -33.43
CA ASN A 559 17.66 -2.73 -33.68
C ASN A 559 16.69 -2.62 -34.85
N PHE A 560 16.56 -3.69 -35.63
CA PHE A 560 15.59 -3.78 -36.73
C PHE A 560 14.87 -5.12 -36.68
N ALA A 561 13.59 -5.10 -36.28
CA ALA A 561 12.74 -6.30 -36.24
C ALA A 561 11.70 -6.23 -37.36
N LEU A 562 11.42 -7.38 -37.99
CA LEU A 562 10.45 -7.53 -39.05
C LEU A 562 9.53 -8.71 -38.80
N GLY A 563 8.23 -8.46 -38.74
CA GLY A 563 7.17 -9.48 -38.69
C GLY A 563 6.35 -9.52 -39.98
N ARG A 564 5.82 -10.67 -40.33
CA ARG A 564 4.97 -10.87 -41.51
C ARG A 564 3.60 -11.37 -41.10
N GLN A 565 2.56 -10.85 -41.72
CA GLN A 565 1.20 -11.35 -41.53
C GLN A 565 1.09 -12.79 -42.06
N ARG A 566 0.56 -13.69 -41.26
CA ARG A 566 0.42 -15.14 -41.63
C ARG A 566 -0.69 -15.42 -42.63
N SER A 567 -1.44 -14.42 -43.13
CA SER A 567 -2.53 -14.59 -44.07
C SER A 567 -2.04 -14.82 -45.52
N GLY A 568 -2.65 -15.74 -46.24
CA GLY A 568 -2.29 -16.05 -47.63
C GLY A 568 -2.76 -15.05 -48.69
N VAL A 569 -3.29 -13.87 -48.32
CA VAL A 569 -3.76 -12.83 -49.27
C VAL A 569 -2.58 -12.00 -49.72
N LYS A 570 -2.29 -11.97 -51.02
CA LYS A 570 -1.23 -11.13 -51.61
C LYS A 570 -1.80 -9.76 -52.01
N PRO A 571 -1.03 -8.65 -51.81
CA PRO A 571 0.28 -8.59 -51.18
C PRO A 571 0.20 -8.74 -49.67
N VAL A 572 1.13 -9.53 -49.10
CA VAL A 572 1.25 -9.76 -47.65
C VAL A 572 1.64 -8.44 -46.95
N LYS A 573 1.01 -8.14 -45.83
CA LYS A 573 1.41 -7.01 -44.99
C LYS A 573 2.56 -7.42 -44.06
N ALA A 574 3.47 -6.51 -43.82
CA ALA A 574 4.57 -6.66 -42.89
C ALA A 574 4.58 -5.50 -41.90
N LEU A 575 5.19 -5.76 -40.77
CA LEU A 575 5.43 -4.80 -39.69
C LEU A 575 6.93 -4.74 -39.44
N ALA A 576 7.53 -3.57 -39.57
CA ALA A 576 8.88 -3.32 -39.11
C ALA A 576 8.85 -2.42 -37.87
N VAL A 577 9.57 -2.80 -36.82
CA VAL A 577 9.84 -1.96 -35.66
C VAL A 577 11.35 -1.72 -35.61
N VAL A 578 11.73 -0.46 -35.78
CA VAL A 578 13.13 -0.02 -35.85
C VAL A 578 13.44 0.79 -34.60
N GLN A 579 14.36 0.31 -33.78
CA GLN A 579 14.88 1.08 -32.65
C GLN A 579 16.00 2.00 -33.15
N VAL A 580 15.94 3.26 -32.81
CA VAL A 580 16.88 4.30 -33.26
C VAL A 580 17.43 5.08 -32.08
N ASP A 581 18.65 5.61 -32.23
CA ASP A 581 19.39 6.31 -31.15
C ASP A 581 18.83 7.73 -30.86
N ALA A 582 18.03 8.29 -31.78
CA ALA A 582 17.46 9.62 -31.62
C ALA A 582 15.99 9.67 -32.08
N PRO A 583 15.20 10.62 -31.59
CA PRO A 583 13.81 10.79 -32.04
C PRO A 583 13.73 11.05 -33.55
N VAL A 584 12.80 10.38 -34.24
CA VAL A 584 12.58 10.53 -35.68
C VAL A 584 11.93 11.87 -35.96
N SER A 585 12.57 12.70 -36.82
CA SER A 585 12.06 14.02 -37.17
C SER A 585 10.95 13.98 -38.23
N GLY A 586 10.17 15.07 -38.35
CA GLY A 586 9.15 15.19 -39.39
C GLY A 586 9.71 15.05 -40.81
N ALA A 587 10.91 15.54 -41.08
CA ALA A 587 11.58 15.42 -42.40
C ALA A 587 11.84 13.95 -42.78
N VAL A 588 12.24 13.11 -41.81
CA VAL A 588 12.41 11.67 -42.01
C VAL A 588 11.08 11.02 -42.35
N LEU A 589 9.99 11.39 -41.64
CA LEU A 589 8.66 10.86 -41.88
C LEU A 589 8.13 11.24 -43.26
N ASP A 590 8.40 12.48 -43.71
CA ASP A 590 8.00 12.96 -45.05
C ASP A 590 8.71 12.18 -46.16
N ASP A 591 10.00 11.87 -45.99
CA ASP A 591 10.75 11.06 -46.95
C ASP A 591 10.32 9.58 -46.94
N LEU A 592 10.06 9.02 -45.76
CA LEU A 592 9.51 7.68 -45.63
C LEU A 592 8.13 7.55 -46.30
N ALA A 593 7.27 8.57 -46.21
CA ALA A 593 5.96 8.58 -46.83
C ALA A 593 6.00 8.52 -48.37
N ARG A 594 7.14 8.77 -49.00
CA ARG A 594 7.34 8.63 -50.48
C ARG A 594 7.60 7.19 -50.92
N ILE A 595 7.75 6.27 -50.00
CA ILE A 595 7.91 4.84 -50.32
C ILE A 595 6.52 4.25 -50.61
N GLU A 596 6.21 3.93 -51.87
CA GLU A 596 4.89 3.39 -52.28
C GLU A 596 4.42 2.17 -51.47
N ALA A 597 5.36 1.30 -51.10
CA ALA A 597 5.05 0.09 -50.35
C ALA A 597 4.93 0.32 -48.81
N LEU A 598 5.23 1.53 -48.33
CA LEU A 598 5.05 1.90 -46.93
C LEU A 598 3.62 2.43 -46.71
N LEU A 599 2.84 1.73 -45.93
CA LEU A 599 1.46 2.09 -45.69
C LEU A 599 1.32 3.11 -44.56
N GLU A 600 2.20 3.03 -43.56
CA GLU A 600 2.23 3.90 -42.39
C GLU A 600 3.61 3.87 -41.72
N ALA A 601 4.06 5.01 -41.23
CA ALA A 601 5.23 5.14 -40.34
C ALA A 601 4.86 6.00 -39.13
N ARG A 602 5.09 5.45 -37.93
CA ARG A 602 4.80 6.12 -36.65
C ARG A 602 6.04 6.16 -35.77
N PRO A 603 6.47 7.33 -35.32
CA PRO A 603 7.48 7.43 -34.28
C PRO A 603 6.81 7.15 -32.92
N VAL A 604 7.48 6.40 -32.09
CA VAL A 604 7.07 6.07 -30.71
C VAL A 604 8.26 6.36 -29.80
N SER A 605 8.04 7.11 -28.74
CA SER A 605 9.07 7.37 -27.74
C SER A 605 8.64 6.76 -26.40
N LEU A 606 9.47 5.86 -25.88
CA LEU A 606 9.26 5.18 -24.62
C LEU A 606 10.41 5.52 -23.67
N PRO A 607 10.21 5.48 -22.34
CA PRO A 607 11.32 5.59 -21.39
C PRO A 607 12.41 4.56 -21.70
N GLU A 608 13.67 4.88 -21.44
CA GLU A 608 14.73 3.87 -21.41
C GLU A 608 14.49 2.92 -20.22
N ALA A 609 14.88 1.65 -20.35
CA ALA A 609 14.79 0.71 -19.24
C ALA A 609 15.69 1.22 -18.10
N LYS A 610 15.14 1.29 -16.89
CA LYS A 610 15.85 1.76 -15.69
C LYS A 610 16.48 0.58 -14.95
N PHE A 611 17.27 -0.24 -15.61
CA PHE A 611 17.91 -1.36 -14.92
C PHE A 611 19.41 -1.41 -15.24
#